data_5a062fb03e79e8789627db420a35c9a6
#
_entry.id   5a062fb03e79e8789627db420a35c9a6
#
_cell.length_a   1.000
_cell.length_b   1.000
_cell.length_c   1.000
_cell.angle_alpha   90.00
_cell.angle_beta   90.00
_cell.angle_gamma   90.00
#
_symmetry.space_group_name_H-M   'P 1'
#
loop_
_entity.id
_entity.type
_entity.pdbx_description
1 polymer ?
#
loop_
_entity_poly.entity_id
_entity_poly.type
_entity_poly.pdbx_seq_one_letter_code
_entity_poly.pdbx_strand_id
1 'polypeptide(L)'
;MLSDLSPVDVGADEKIFPSYRDIQLQAVEWAGEALGESRFVGLCLPTGAGKSLAAFTVSRLLRLRTVYLTITKALEQQYQRDLGRSGLVDIQGKANYQCTDMANLNCSDGAKVGCRYLKGKGCTYEKEKARARNSEQVVTNYAYWLGVNDKAAGLKRTDQEADWSGENPVELLVLDEAHEADSILASYISCALTEGELKRFGEWPDGEELKDWKFFANDVLTDLEAEIVTTQQELVHMGRGVKPEHVRVLHQLERLASKLTRISQAGGDDWVVEREAKSRWGRQWKFDSVFPGKYAEKYLFCGVPRVLLMSATLKPKTMNLLGLKNNEFKYKAWKRIFPANRHPIYMVGAKKADGKTVRVDYNTSREDMLEFVRWVDDEWIKPRLDRKGLILTVSYERQKFIMEHSRYSRYMIGNTGESDSDTAMQAADKFRAASAPCLLVSPSFGTGWDFPGEQCEYVLLVKVPFESMTSKVLKARVARDKSYADYRAMQKIEQAIGRGMRFDKDRCEVGLLCGHFSWFVYKNKALAQDWFVDSIRQLPKVPQPPKSLREEGGAGIKKSHEKSHEK
;
A
#
# COMPACT_ATOMS: atom_id res chain seq x y z
N MET A 1 29.81 -14.79 11.04
CA MET A 1 29.56 -14.43 9.63
C MET A 1 28.61 -15.46 9.03
N LEU A 2 27.55 -15.03 8.36
CA LEU A 2 26.54 -15.91 7.76
C LEU A 2 26.94 -16.33 6.31
N SER A 3 28.24 -16.30 5.98
CA SER A 3 28.74 -16.53 4.61
C SER A 3 28.35 -17.90 4.01
N ASP A 4 28.20 -18.91 4.86
CA ASP A 4 27.91 -20.28 4.44
C ASP A 4 26.43 -20.65 4.59
N LEU A 5 25.59 -19.71 5.05
CA LEU A 5 24.16 -19.95 5.22
C LEU A 5 23.46 -20.04 3.86
N SER A 6 22.71 -21.10 3.67
CA SER A 6 21.79 -21.27 2.53
C SER A 6 20.33 -21.08 2.94
N PRO A 7 19.40 -20.73 2.02
CA PRO A 7 17.98 -20.64 2.34
C PRO A 7 17.39 -21.93 2.93
N VAL A 8 17.91 -23.08 2.54
CA VAL A 8 17.48 -24.40 3.03
C VAL A 8 17.78 -24.57 4.52
N ASP A 9 18.87 -24.01 5.02
CA ASP A 9 19.26 -24.12 6.43
C ASP A 9 18.25 -23.47 7.38
N VAL A 10 17.46 -22.52 6.88
CA VAL A 10 16.35 -21.90 7.60
C VAL A 10 14.98 -22.47 7.21
N GLY A 11 14.96 -23.54 6.40
CA GLY A 11 13.75 -24.24 5.97
C GLY A 11 13.03 -23.55 4.80
N ALA A 12 13.69 -22.68 4.03
CA ALA A 12 13.12 -22.13 2.80
C ALA A 12 13.19 -23.15 1.65
N ASP A 13 12.21 -23.13 0.74
CA ASP A 13 12.14 -24.05 -0.41
C ASP A 13 13.26 -23.72 -1.42
N GLU A 14 14.19 -24.66 -1.63
CA GLU A 14 15.34 -24.52 -2.52
C GLU A 14 14.92 -24.23 -3.98
N LYS A 15 13.77 -24.75 -4.42
CA LYS A 15 13.26 -24.52 -5.78
C LYS A 15 12.85 -23.07 -6.00
N ILE A 16 12.46 -22.37 -4.94
CA ILE A 16 12.05 -20.97 -4.98
C ILE A 16 13.23 -20.06 -4.64
N PHE A 17 14.03 -20.48 -3.67
CA PHE A 17 15.17 -19.73 -3.14
C PHE A 17 16.46 -20.58 -3.17
N PRO A 18 17.10 -20.70 -4.36
CA PRO A 18 18.29 -21.55 -4.51
C PRO A 18 19.52 -21.01 -3.78
N SER A 19 19.59 -19.71 -3.56
CA SER A 19 20.72 -19.06 -2.85
C SER A 19 20.31 -17.68 -2.35
N TYR A 20 21.06 -17.19 -1.36
CA TYR A 20 20.99 -15.78 -0.98
C TYR A 20 21.76 -14.89 -1.95
N ARG A 21 21.33 -13.64 -2.06
CA ARG A 21 22.13 -12.56 -2.60
C ARG A 21 22.99 -11.97 -1.49
N ASP A 22 24.17 -11.49 -1.80
CA ASP A 22 25.09 -10.89 -0.80
C ASP A 22 24.41 -9.82 0.06
N ILE A 23 23.59 -8.99 -0.55
CA ILE A 23 22.85 -7.93 0.14
C ILE A 23 21.84 -8.50 1.15
N GLN A 24 21.26 -9.69 0.90
CA GLN A 24 20.31 -10.32 1.81
C GLN A 24 21.01 -10.80 3.07
N LEU A 25 22.16 -11.49 2.94
CA LEU A 25 22.93 -11.96 4.09
C LEU A 25 23.41 -10.80 4.96
N GLN A 26 23.93 -9.73 4.35
CA GLN A 26 24.32 -8.52 5.10
C GLN A 26 23.13 -7.89 5.83
N ALA A 27 21.94 -7.87 5.21
CA ALA A 27 20.75 -7.33 5.83
C ALA A 27 20.23 -8.21 6.96
N VAL A 28 20.31 -9.53 6.80
CA VAL A 28 19.94 -10.52 7.83
C VAL A 28 20.83 -10.40 9.05
N GLU A 29 22.16 -10.38 8.85
CA GLU A 29 23.14 -10.25 9.93
C GLU A 29 22.89 -8.97 10.72
N TRP A 30 22.85 -7.84 10.02
CA TRP A 30 22.61 -6.55 10.67
C TRP A 30 21.24 -6.46 11.37
N ALA A 31 20.18 -6.95 10.75
CA ALA A 31 18.84 -6.91 11.35
C ALA A 31 18.73 -7.79 12.60
N GLY A 32 19.39 -8.97 12.58
CA GLY A 32 19.47 -9.85 13.74
C GLY A 32 20.15 -9.20 14.93
N GLU A 33 21.30 -8.57 14.71
CA GLU A 33 22.02 -7.79 15.74
C GLU A 33 21.19 -6.62 16.25
N ALA A 34 20.64 -5.81 15.33
CA ALA A 34 19.85 -4.63 15.66
C ALA A 34 18.59 -4.97 16.49
N LEU A 35 17.90 -6.10 16.21
CA LEU A 35 16.75 -6.59 16.99
C LEU A 35 17.13 -7.11 18.38
N GLY A 36 18.40 -7.45 18.60
CA GLY A 36 18.93 -7.73 19.94
C GLY A 36 19.13 -6.48 20.80
N GLU A 37 19.34 -5.31 20.15
CA GLU A 37 19.65 -4.05 20.82
C GLU A 37 18.47 -3.07 20.88
N SER A 38 17.50 -3.18 19.96
CA SER A 38 16.39 -2.25 19.83
C SER A 38 15.09 -2.98 19.50
N ARG A 39 14.00 -2.53 20.12
CA ARG A 39 12.65 -3.02 19.81
C ARG A 39 12.25 -2.74 18.37
N PHE A 40 12.64 -1.59 17.81
CA PHE A 40 12.25 -1.16 16.48
C PHE A 40 13.46 -1.11 15.55
N VAL A 41 13.36 -1.81 14.43
CA VAL A 41 14.42 -1.88 13.42
C VAL A 41 13.85 -1.53 12.06
N GLY A 42 14.43 -0.53 11.41
CA GLY A 42 14.08 -0.10 10.05
C GLY A 42 15.06 -0.63 9.02
N LEU A 43 14.57 -1.39 8.05
CA LEU A 43 15.33 -2.02 6.99
C LEU A 43 14.93 -1.46 5.64
N CYS A 44 15.75 -0.60 5.05
CA CYS A 44 15.54 -0.11 3.69
C CYS A 44 16.33 -0.95 2.71
N LEU A 45 15.65 -1.92 2.09
CA LEU A 45 16.22 -2.77 1.04
C LEU A 45 15.63 -2.39 -0.32
N PRO A 46 16.45 -2.23 -1.35
CA PRO A 46 15.96 -1.86 -2.68
C PRO A 46 14.99 -2.89 -3.25
N THR A 47 14.18 -2.45 -4.21
CA THR A 47 13.29 -3.36 -4.97
C THR A 47 14.11 -4.49 -5.57
N GLY A 48 13.56 -5.71 -5.56
CA GLY A 48 14.25 -6.90 -6.07
C GLY A 48 15.30 -7.49 -5.13
N ALA A 49 15.61 -6.89 -3.98
CA ALA A 49 16.58 -7.44 -3.02
C ALA A 49 16.08 -8.69 -2.27
N GLY A 50 14.80 -9.06 -2.39
CA GLY A 50 14.22 -10.23 -1.71
C GLY A 50 13.96 -9.99 -0.22
N LYS A 51 13.31 -8.88 0.11
CA LYS A 51 12.93 -8.47 1.48
C LYS A 51 12.23 -9.57 2.28
N SER A 52 11.27 -10.26 1.66
CA SER A 52 10.47 -11.33 2.30
C SER A 52 11.35 -12.48 2.80
N LEU A 53 12.30 -12.95 1.95
CA LEU A 53 13.25 -14.00 2.34
C LEU A 53 14.17 -13.51 3.46
N ALA A 54 14.66 -12.27 3.39
CA ALA A 54 15.53 -11.70 4.43
C ALA A 54 14.81 -11.66 5.79
N ALA A 55 13.56 -11.17 5.84
CA ALA A 55 12.76 -11.13 7.06
C ALA A 55 12.42 -12.54 7.59
N PHE A 56 12.10 -13.49 6.69
CA PHE A 56 11.88 -14.89 7.04
C PHE A 56 13.14 -15.52 7.65
N THR A 57 14.29 -15.27 7.06
CA THR A 57 15.57 -15.75 7.57
C THR A 57 15.90 -15.21 8.96
N VAL A 58 15.72 -13.88 9.17
CA VAL A 58 15.90 -13.27 10.51
C VAL A 58 15.01 -13.93 11.55
N SER A 59 13.73 -14.12 11.22
CA SER A 59 12.76 -14.77 12.10
C SER A 59 13.18 -16.19 12.48
N ARG A 60 13.61 -17.00 11.50
CA ARG A 60 14.02 -18.38 11.71
C ARG A 60 15.32 -18.51 12.50
N LEU A 61 16.32 -17.67 12.21
CA LEU A 61 17.59 -17.66 12.95
C LEU A 61 17.41 -17.27 14.40
N LEU A 62 16.54 -16.30 14.68
CA LEU A 62 16.22 -15.86 16.04
C LEU A 62 15.18 -16.75 16.72
N ARG A 63 14.59 -17.72 16.01
CA ARG A 63 13.55 -18.65 16.50
C ARG A 63 12.37 -17.91 17.12
N LEU A 64 11.91 -16.84 16.45
CA LEU A 64 10.84 -15.98 16.94
C LEU A 64 9.51 -16.35 16.27
N ARG A 65 8.46 -16.43 17.06
CA ARG A 65 7.11 -16.46 16.53
C ARG A 65 6.79 -15.13 15.86
N THR A 66 6.54 -15.14 14.55
CA THR A 66 6.51 -13.97 13.70
C THR A 66 5.18 -13.81 12.97
N VAL A 67 4.68 -12.57 12.96
CA VAL A 67 3.57 -12.15 12.10
C VAL A 67 4.07 -11.16 11.07
N TYR A 68 3.77 -11.42 9.78
CA TYR A 68 4.10 -10.55 8.64
C TYR A 68 2.84 -9.80 8.23
N LEU A 69 2.91 -8.47 8.18
CA LEU A 69 1.83 -7.62 7.72
C LEU A 69 2.09 -7.16 6.29
N THR A 70 1.13 -7.41 5.41
CA THR A 70 1.16 -6.96 4.01
C THR A 70 0.06 -5.94 3.73
N ILE A 71 0.24 -5.09 2.71
CA ILE A 71 -0.74 -4.06 2.37
C ILE A 71 -1.95 -4.67 1.64
N THR A 72 -1.72 -5.65 0.77
CA THR A 72 -2.75 -6.20 -0.13
C THR A 72 -2.85 -7.71 -0.01
N LYS A 73 -4.03 -8.24 -0.34
CA LYS A 73 -4.24 -9.69 -0.47
C LYS A 73 -3.31 -10.34 -1.52
N ALA A 74 -2.97 -9.62 -2.57
CA ALA A 74 -2.05 -10.11 -3.59
C ALA A 74 -0.65 -10.35 -3.04
N LEU A 75 -0.14 -9.44 -2.19
CA LEU A 75 1.13 -9.64 -1.48
C LEU A 75 1.04 -10.78 -0.45
N GLU A 76 -0.08 -10.90 0.27
CA GLU A 76 -0.33 -12.02 1.19
C GLU A 76 -0.26 -13.36 0.44
N GLN A 77 -0.93 -13.47 -0.72
CA GLN A 77 -0.87 -14.65 -1.58
C GLN A 77 0.54 -14.91 -2.13
N GLN A 78 1.31 -13.85 -2.42
CA GLN A 78 2.71 -14.00 -2.82
C GLN A 78 3.54 -14.62 -1.70
N TYR A 79 3.43 -14.11 -0.45
CA TYR A 79 4.09 -14.72 0.71
C TYR A 79 3.72 -16.20 0.87
N GLN A 80 2.43 -16.52 0.75
CA GLN A 80 1.94 -17.89 0.87
C GLN A 80 2.46 -18.81 -0.25
N ARG A 81 2.52 -18.31 -1.49
CA ARG A 81 3.10 -19.04 -2.62
C ARG A 81 4.60 -19.29 -2.43
N ASP A 82 5.33 -18.28 -1.98
CA ASP A 82 6.78 -18.29 -1.93
C ASP A 82 7.30 -19.00 -0.66
N LEU A 83 6.61 -18.88 0.49
CA LEU A 83 7.04 -19.38 1.80
C LEU A 83 6.08 -20.39 2.46
N GLY A 84 4.92 -20.65 1.85
CA GLY A 84 3.94 -21.58 2.44
C GLY A 84 4.47 -23.00 2.64
N ARG A 85 5.30 -23.50 1.69
CA ARG A 85 5.99 -24.79 1.85
C ARG A 85 7.05 -24.79 2.94
N SER A 86 7.52 -23.62 3.33
CA SER A 86 8.48 -23.38 4.41
C SER A 86 7.82 -23.21 5.78
N GLY A 87 6.51 -23.46 5.88
CA GLY A 87 5.74 -23.43 7.12
C GLY A 87 5.07 -22.08 7.43
N LEU A 88 5.04 -21.14 6.48
CA LEU A 88 4.26 -19.92 6.62
C LEU A 88 2.77 -20.20 6.42
N VAL A 89 1.93 -19.68 7.31
CA VAL A 89 0.48 -19.84 7.30
C VAL A 89 -0.17 -18.47 7.10
N ASP A 90 -1.22 -18.39 6.29
CA ASP A 90 -2.02 -17.18 6.14
C ASP A 90 -3.28 -17.20 7.01
N ILE A 91 -3.75 -16.01 7.38
CA ILE A 91 -5.05 -15.79 8.02
C ILE A 91 -5.68 -14.49 7.50
N GLN A 92 -6.93 -14.57 7.11
CA GLN A 92 -7.71 -13.45 6.60
C GLN A 92 -8.91 -13.13 7.51
N GLY A 93 -9.55 -11.99 7.28
CA GLY A 93 -10.76 -11.62 8.01
C GLY A 93 -11.93 -12.59 7.76
N LYS A 94 -12.81 -12.77 8.75
CA LYS A 94 -13.99 -13.66 8.72
C LYS A 94 -14.83 -13.53 7.45
N ALA A 95 -14.94 -12.33 6.89
CA ALA A 95 -15.72 -12.08 5.68
C ALA A 95 -15.15 -12.78 4.41
N ASN A 96 -13.90 -13.26 4.46
CA ASN A 96 -13.29 -14.00 3.35
C ASN A 96 -13.55 -15.52 3.39
N TYR A 97 -14.23 -16.00 4.42
CA TYR A 97 -14.55 -17.41 4.58
C TYR A 97 -16.06 -17.62 4.46
N GLN A 98 -16.47 -18.65 3.73
CA GLN A 98 -17.88 -19.06 3.65
C GLN A 98 -18.33 -19.60 5.00
N CYS A 99 -19.56 -19.24 5.45
CA CYS A 99 -20.12 -19.79 6.65
C CYS A 99 -20.42 -21.28 6.46
N THR A 100 -19.92 -22.13 7.35
CA THR A 100 -20.12 -23.59 7.28
C THR A 100 -21.55 -24.02 7.60
N ASP A 101 -22.30 -23.22 8.39
CA ASP A 101 -23.69 -23.50 8.76
C ASP A 101 -24.69 -22.90 7.78
N MET A 102 -24.42 -21.71 7.29
CA MET A 102 -25.28 -20.88 6.43
C MET A 102 -24.59 -20.59 5.12
N ALA A 103 -24.77 -21.45 4.12
CA ALA A 103 -24.06 -21.40 2.85
C ALA A 103 -24.31 -20.13 2.01
N ASN A 104 -25.32 -19.35 2.33
CA ASN A 104 -25.63 -18.06 1.69
C ASN A 104 -24.94 -16.86 2.36
N LEU A 105 -24.24 -17.07 3.49
CA LEU A 105 -23.56 -16.03 4.25
C LEU A 105 -22.06 -16.29 4.33
N ASN A 106 -21.27 -15.25 4.48
CA ASN A 106 -19.87 -15.39 4.90
C ASN A 106 -19.79 -15.66 6.43
N CYS A 107 -18.60 -16.06 6.91
CA CYS A 107 -18.42 -16.41 8.33
C CYS A 107 -18.64 -15.22 9.28
N SER A 108 -18.35 -13.98 8.84
CA SER A 108 -18.62 -12.78 9.65
C SER A 108 -20.12 -12.61 9.89
N ASP A 109 -20.92 -12.79 8.85
CA ASP A 109 -22.37 -12.64 8.90
C ASP A 109 -23.03 -13.79 9.67
N GLY A 110 -22.62 -15.02 9.38
CA GLY A 110 -23.10 -16.20 10.10
C GLY A 110 -22.84 -16.13 11.61
N ALA A 111 -21.67 -15.61 12.00
CA ALA A 111 -21.35 -15.44 13.42
C ALA A 111 -22.29 -14.48 14.16
N LYS A 112 -22.81 -13.46 13.47
CA LYS A 112 -23.73 -12.46 14.05
C LYS A 112 -25.15 -12.96 14.20
N VAL A 113 -25.54 -13.91 13.36
CA VAL A 113 -26.92 -14.44 13.31
C VAL A 113 -27.07 -15.81 13.95
N GLY A 114 -26.11 -16.21 14.79
CA GLY A 114 -26.24 -17.42 15.60
C GLY A 114 -25.77 -18.69 14.91
N CYS A 115 -24.71 -18.62 14.09
CA CYS A 115 -24.09 -19.83 13.54
C CYS A 115 -23.76 -20.84 14.64
N ARG A 116 -24.26 -22.08 14.52
CA ARG A 116 -24.07 -23.16 15.52
C ARG A 116 -22.62 -23.63 15.65
N TYR A 117 -21.77 -23.37 14.65
CA TYR A 117 -20.36 -23.68 14.69
C TYR A 117 -19.49 -22.54 15.23
N LEU A 118 -20.11 -21.46 15.69
CA LEU A 118 -19.40 -20.36 16.34
C LEU A 118 -18.59 -20.91 17.53
N LYS A 119 -17.29 -20.63 17.54
CA LYS A 119 -16.32 -21.16 18.54
C LYS A 119 -16.16 -22.71 18.53
N GLY A 120 -16.67 -23.40 17.50
CA GLY A 120 -16.64 -24.87 17.42
C GLY A 120 -15.72 -25.42 16.33
N LYS A 121 -15.39 -26.73 16.47
CA LYS A 121 -14.51 -27.46 15.53
C LYS A 121 -15.04 -27.55 14.08
N GLY A 122 -16.30 -27.21 13.84
CA GLY A 122 -16.94 -27.26 12.52
C GLY A 122 -16.68 -26.05 11.63
N CYS A 123 -16.27 -24.90 12.18
CA CYS A 123 -16.10 -23.65 11.45
C CYS A 123 -14.78 -23.62 10.68
N THR A 124 -14.82 -23.33 9.38
CA THR A 124 -13.61 -23.19 8.54
C THR A 124 -12.72 -22.07 9.05
N TYR A 125 -13.28 -20.89 9.37
CA TYR A 125 -12.51 -19.78 9.91
C TYR A 125 -11.84 -20.12 11.24
N GLU A 126 -12.55 -20.78 12.18
CA GLU A 126 -11.95 -21.14 13.48
C GLU A 126 -10.83 -22.19 13.33
N LYS A 127 -10.92 -23.07 12.33
CA LYS A 127 -9.81 -24.00 12.00
C LYS A 127 -8.58 -23.23 11.51
N GLU A 128 -8.75 -22.30 10.56
CA GLU A 128 -7.65 -21.50 10.03
C GLU A 128 -7.06 -20.58 11.10
N LYS A 129 -7.90 -19.98 11.95
CA LYS A 129 -7.47 -19.19 13.09
C LYS A 129 -6.66 -20.00 14.10
N ALA A 130 -7.11 -21.23 14.42
CA ALA A 130 -6.35 -22.13 15.28
C ALA A 130 -5.02 -22.55 14.64
N ARG A 131 -5.01 -22.81 13.32
CA ARG A 131 -3.79 -23.10 12.57
C ARG A 131 -2.80 -21.94 12.67
N ALA A 132 -3.26 -20.69 12.44
CA ALA A 132 -2.43 -19.49 12.54
C ALA A 132 -1.92 -19.24 13.97
N ARG A 133 -2.75 -19.49 15.00
CA ARG A 133 -2.33 -19.35 16.41
C ARG A 133 -1.22 -20.32 16.80
N ASN A 134 -1.23 -21.52 16.25
CA ASN A 134 -0.25 -22.56 16.56
C ASN A 134 0.98 -22.54 15.64
N SER A 135 0.99 -21.65 14.63
CA SER A 135 2.12 -21.53 13.70
C SER A 135 3.15 -20.52 14.19
N GLU A 136 4.42 -20.83 13.94
CA GLU A 136 5.54 -19.92 14.22
C GLU A 136 5.59 -18.75 13.23
N GLN A 137 5.11 -18.97 12.00
CA GLN A 137 5.21 -18.00 10.91
C GLN A 137 3.81 -17.74 10.33
N VAL A 138 3.32 -16.53 10.46
CA VAL A 138 1.97 -16.16 10.02
C VAL A 138 2.02 -14.92 9.15
N VAL A 139 1.36 -14.94 7.99
CA VAL A 139 1.14 -13.76 7.17
C VAL A 139 -0.32 -13.33 7.23
N THR A 140 -0.54 -12.03 7.30
CA THR A 140 -1.86 -11.42 7.19
C THR A 140 -1.73 -10.00 6.64
N ASN A 141 -2.84 -9.30 6.46
CA ASN A 141 -2.80 -7.90 6.04
C ASN A 141 -2.99 -6.93 7.22
N TYR A 142 -2.54 -5.68 7.02
CA TYR A 142 -2.69 -4.63 8.04
C TYR A 142 -4.13 -4.46 8.51
N ALA A 143 -5.11 -4.53 7.61
CA ALA A 143 -6.52 -4.32 7.99
C ALA A 143 -7.03 -5.39 8.96
N TYR A 144 -6.66 -6.65 8.75
CA TYR A 144 -6.98 -7.73 9.68
C TYR A 144 -6.31 -7.52 11.03
N TRP A 145 -5.00 -7.25 11.03
CA TRP A 145 -4.22 -7.01 12.26
C TRP A 145 -4.79 -5.87 13.10
N LEU A 146 -5.00 -4.70 12.48
CA LEU A 146 -5.59 -3.54 13.14
C LEU A 146 -6.99 -3.85 13.69
N GLY A 147 -7.82 -4.55 12.91
CA GLY A 147 -9.18 -4.87 13.30
C GLY A 147 -9.28 -5.86 14.48
N VAL A 148 -8.40 -6.87 14.54
CA VAL A 148 -8.43 -7.83 15.66
C VAL A 148 -7.83 -7.26 16.94
N ASN A 149 -6.93 -6.29 16.83
CA ASN A 149 -6.30 -5.63 17.97
C ASN A 149 -7.09 -4.40 18.47
N ASP A 150 -8.12 -3.96 17.75
CA ASP A 150 -8.99 -2.86 18.16
C ASP A 150 -9.97 -3.29 19.27
N LYS A 151 -9.49 -3.24 20.51
CA LYS A 151 -10.32 -3.52 21.71
C LYS A 151 -11.38 -2.45 21.96
N ALA A 152 -11.33 -1.31 21.26
CA ALA A 152 -12.20 -0.16 21.46
C ALA A 152 -13.32 -0.03 20.42
N ALA A 153 -13.44 -0.94 19.46
CA ALA A 153 -14.57 -0.96 18.53
C ALA A 153 -15.89 -1.37 19.23
N GLY A 154 -16.18 -0.74 20.31
CA GLY A 154 -17.37 -0.38 21.07
C GLY A 154 -18.43 -1.44 21.36
N LEU A 155 -18.53 -2.45 20.58
CA LEU A 155 -19.38 -3.59 20.85
C LEU A 155 -18.53 -4.62 21.57
N LYS A 156 -18.93 -5.01 22.78
CA LYS A 156 -18.40 -6.18 23.48
C LYS A 156 -18.38 -7.33 22.46
N ARG A 157 -17.30 -7.40 21.67
CA ARG A 157 -17.05 -8.59 20.88
C ARG A 157 -16.95 -9.72 21.87
N THR A 158 -17.98 -10.51 21.97
CA THR A 158 -18.05 -11.73 22.79
C THR A 158 -17.01 -12.75 22.38
N ASP A 159 -16.32 -12.46 21.28
CA ASP A 159 -15.23 -13.23 20.76
C ASP A 159 -13.91 -12.59 21.22
N GLN A 160 -13.18 -13.28 22.07
CA GLN A 160 -11.75 -13.10 22.27
C GLN A 160 -11.05 -13.44 20.94
N GLU A 161 -11.33 -12.60 19.91
CA GLU A 161 -10.72 -12.75 18.61
C GLU A 161 -9.25 -12.36 18.71
N ALA A 162 -8.42 -13.33 18.40
CA ALA A 162 -6.97 -13.24 18.30
C ALA A 162 -6.32 -12.48 19.47
N ASP A 163 -6.31 -13.09 20.63
CA ASP A 163 -5.31 -12.75 21.63
C ASP A 163 -3.95 -13.26 21.14
N TRP A 164 -3.26 -12.41 20.38
CA TRP A 164 -1.88 -12.66 19.96
C TRP A 164 -0.89 -12.56 21.12
N SER A 165 -1.38 -12.20 22.33
CA SER A 165 -0.64 -12.13 23.60
C SER A 165 -0.85 -13.33 24.50
N GLY A 166 -1.67 -14.34 24.10
CA GLY A 166 -2.02 -15.52 24.91
C GLY A 166 -0.86 -16.50 25.15
N GLU A 167 -1.16 -17.80 25.21
CA GLU A 167 -0.19 -18.87 25.49
C GLU A 167 0.99 -18.94 24.50
N ASN A 168 0.79 -18.41 23.27
CA ASN A 168 1.84 -18.32 22.24
C ASN A 168 1.90 -16.89 21.69
N PRO A 169 2.57 -15.93 22.39
CA PRO A 169 2.59 -14.54 22.00
C PRO A 169 3.42 -14.31 20.74
N VAL A 170 3.08 -13.25 20.00
CA VAL A 170 3.90 -12.79 18.87
C VAL A 170 5.16 -12.12 19.43
N GLU A 171 6.32 -12.58 18.99
CA GLU A 171 7.63 -12.10 19.43
C GLU A 171 8.28 -11.15 18.43
N LEU A 172 7.92 -11.28 17.14
CA LEU A 172 8.38 -10.41 16.06
C LEU A 172 7.19 -10.02 15.17
N LEU A 173 7.03 -8.72 14.97
CA LEU A 173 6.09 -8.16 13.99
C LEU A 173 6.89 -7.60 12.81
N VAL A 174 6.65 -8.12 11.63
CA VAL A 174 7.26 -7.64 10.38
C VAL A 174 6.25 -6.80 9.62
N LEU A 175 6.58 -5.54 9.40
CA LEU A 175 5.79 -4.61 8.61
C LEU A 175 6.38 -4.53 7.20
N ASP A 176 5.80 -5.25 6.24
CA ASP A 176 6.19 -5.13 4.83
C ASP A 176 5.55 -3.89 4.20
N GLU A 177 6.27 -3.28 3.29
CA GLU A 177 5.96 -1.97 2.71
C GLU A 177 5.65 -0.91 3.79
N ALA A 178 6.44 -0.93 4.87
CA ALA A 178 6.24 -0.10 6.06
C ALA A 178 6.21 1.41 5.81
N HIS A 179 6.62 1.85 4.62
CA HIS A 179 6.52 3.24 4.18
C HIS A 179 5.06 3.76 4.10
N GLU A 180 4.08 2.86 4.03
CA GLU A 180 2.64 3.18 4.06
C GLU A 180 2.01 2.98 5.45
N ALA A 181 2.74 2.43 6.41
CA ALA A 181 2.17 2.02 7.69
C ALA A 181 1.50 3.18 8.47
N ASP A 182 2.06 4.39 8.42
CA ASP A 182 1.45 5.56 9.05
C ASP A 182 0.19 6.03 8.32
N SER A 183 0.15 5.95 6.99
CA SER A 183 -1.04 6.25 6.19
C SER A 183 -2.15 5.23 6.43
N ILE A 184 -1.80 3.95 6.50
CA ILE A 184 -2.73 2.86 6.79
C ILE A 184 -3.32 3.05 8.19
N LEU A 185 -2.48 3.35 9.19
CA LEU A 185 -2.94 3.61 10.55
C LEU A 185 -3.82 4.86 10.60
N ALA A 186 -3.42 5.96 9.94
CA ALA A 186 -4.24 7.17 9.85
C ALA A 186 -5.62 6.88 9.24
N SER A 187 -5.65 6.13 8.14
CA SER A 187 -6.90 5.71 7.47
C SER A 187 -7.77 4.83 8.36
N TYR A 188 -7.14 3.96 9.15
CA TYR A 188 -7.85 3.07 10.07
C TYR A 188 -8.53 3.82 11.21
N ILE A 189 -7.87 4.81 11.80
CA ILE A 189 -8.43 5.59 12.92
C ILE A 189 -9.37 6.70 12.47
N SER A 190 -9.22 7.21 11.25
CA SER A 190 -10.09 8.22 10.66
C SER A 190 -11.48 7.66 10.32
N CYS A 191 -12.48 8.52 10.31
CA CYS A 191 -13.83 8.14 9.88
C CYS A 191 -14.55 9.31 9.21
N ALA A 192 -15.68 9.03 8.58
CA ALA A 192 -16.54 10.05 8.00
C ALA A 192 -18.00 9.71 8.27
N LEU A 193 -18.78 10.72 8.65
CA LEU A 193 -20.24 10.63 8.80
C LEU A 193 -20.89 11.32 7.60
N THR A 194 -21.87 10.68 7.02
CA THR A 194 -22.67 11.24 5.92
C THR A 194 -24.00 11.76 6.46
N GLU A 195 -24.55 12.77 5.81
CA GLU A 195 -25.88 13.29 6.13
C GLU A 195 -26.95 12.19 6.13
N GLY A 196 -26.83 11.20 5.23
CA GLY A 196 -27.74 10.06 5.16
C GLY A 196 -27.70 9.18 6.42
N GLU A 197 -26.51 8.99 7.02
CA GLU A 197 -26.36 8.25 8.27
C GLU A 197 -26.88 9.03 9.47
N LEU A 198 -26.79 10.37 9.45
CA LEU A 198 -27.16 11.24 10.56
C LEU A 198 -28.68 11.52 10.63
N LYS A 199 -29.40 11.48 9.51
CA LYS A 199 -30.85 11.74 9.44
C LYS A 199 -31.68 10.94 10.43
N ARG A 200 -31.20 9.77 10.83
CA ARG A 200 -31.90 8.92 11.82
C ARG A 200 -31.97 9.53 13.22
N PHE A 201 -31.06 10.46 13.56
CA PHE A 201 -31.02 11.06 14.90
C PHE A 201 -31.83 12.36 15.03
N GLY A 202 -32.42 12.85 13.94
CA GLY A 202 -33.16 14.11 13.90
C GLY A 202 -32.26 15.32 13.87
N GLU A 203 -31.50 15.59 14.94
CA GLU A 203 -30.56 16.70 15.06
C GLU A 203 -29.14 16.20 15.22
N TRP A 204 -28.17 16.92 14.66
CA TRP A 204 -26.74 16.66 14.78
C TRP A 204 -25.93 17.96 14.61
N PRO A 205 -24.66 18.02 15.07
CA PRO A 205 -23.79 19.16 14.84
C PRO A 205 -23.56 19.42 13.35
N ASP A 206 -23.69 20.66 12.91
CA ASP A 206 -23.40 21.06 11.52
C ASP A 206 -22.01 21.75 11.37
N GLY A 207 -21.35 22.02 12.49
CA GLY A 207 -20.04 22.65 12.58
C GLY A 207 -18.87 21.69 12.42
N GLU A 208 -17.67 22.23 12.63
CA GLU A 208 -16.38 21.51 12.54
C GLU A 208 -15.67 21.43 13.90
N GLU A 209 -16.36 21.78 15.00
CA GLU A 209 -15.81 21.70 16.35
C GLU A 209 -15.90 20.26 16.88
N LEU A 210 -14.75 19.64 17.08
CA LEU A 210 -14.69 18.23 17.54
C LEU A 210 -15.46 17.99 18.84
N LYS A 211 -15.46 18.98 19.76
CA LYS A 211 -16.15 18.86 21.07
C LYS A 211 -17.65 18.60 20.91
N ASP A 212 -18.29 19.27 19.95
CA ASP A 212 -19.74 19.15 19.71
C ASP A 212 -20.06 17.75 19.15
N TRP A 213 -19.23 17.27 18.25
CA TRP A 213 -19.34 15.91 17.71
C TRP A 213 -19.07 14.82 18.76
N LYS A 214 -18.17 15.06 19.70
CA LYS A 214 -17.93 14.13 20.82
C LYS A 214 -19.12 14.07 21.75
N PHE A 215 -19.72 15.24 22.07
CA PHE A 215 -20.93 15.29 22.90
C PHE A 215 -22.06 14.51 22.21
N PHE A 216 -22.34 14.83 20.94
CA PHE A 216 -23.33 14.13 20.13
C PHE A 216 -23.08 12.61 20.07
N ALA A 217 -21.84 12.20 19.80
CA ALA A 217 -21.51 10.78 19.72
C ALA A 217 -21.76 10.03 21.03
N ASN A 218 -21.43 10.64 22.19
CA ASN A 218 -21.69 10.03 23.50
C ASN A 218 -23.19 9.94 23.81
N ASP A 219 -23.95 10.94 23.40
CA ASP A 219 -25.39 11.00 23.62
C ASP A 219 -26.12 9.87 22.86
N VAL A 220 -25.80 9.66 21.58
CA VAL A 220 -26.54 8.72 20.72
C VAL A 220 -26.00 7.28 20.76
N LEU A 221 -24.81 7.03 21.30
CA LEU A 221 -24.18 5.70 21.26
C LEU A 221 -24.96 4.65 22.06
N THR A 222 -25.48 5.00 23.23
CA THR A 222 -26.21 4.05 24.11
C THR A 222 -27.44 3.49 23.42
N ASP A 223 -28.22 4.36 22.79
CA ASP A 223 -29.45 3.96 22.09
C ASP A 223 -29.13 3.15 20.84
N LEU A 224 -28.08 3.55 20.11
CA LEU A 224 -27.62 2.83 18.92
C LEU A 224 -27.10 1.42 19.28
N GLU A 225 -26.40 1.26 20.39
CA GLU A 225 -25.93 -0.04 20.87
C GLU A 225 -27.09 -0.94 21.28
N ALA A 226 -28.13 -0.39 21.94
CA ALA A 226 -29.34 -1.12 22.26
C ALA A 226 -30.09 -1.60 21.01
N GLU A 227 -30.18 -0.75 19.98
CA GLU A 227 -30.80 -1.11 18.69
C GLU A 227 -29.99 -2.23 17.99
N ILE A 228 -28.65 -2.18 18.01
CA ILE A 228 -27.80 -3.24 17.46
C ILE A 228 -28.08 -4.58 18.13
N VAL A 229 -28.19 -4.59 19.47
CA VAL A 229 -28.51 -5.81 20.24
C VAL A 229 -29.88 -6.36 19.84
N THR A 230 -30.90 -5.50 19.78
CA THR A 230 -32.25 -5.90 19.37
C THR A 230 -32.27 -6.47 17.96
N THR A 231 -31.66 -5.75 16.99
CA THR A 231 -31.59 -6.21 15.59
C THR A 231 -30.86 -7.56 15.49
N GLN A 232 -29.76 -7.73 16.25
CA GLN A 232 -29.03 -9.00 16.27
C GLN A 232 -29.91 -10.14 16.84
N GLN A 233 -30.65 -9.90 17.90
CA GLN A 233 -31.57 -10.90 18.47
C GLN A 233 -32.65 -11.32 17.48
N GLU A 234 -33.27 -10.36 16.78
CA GLU A 234 -34.25 -10.63 15.72
C GLU A 234 -33.66 -11.52 14.63
N LEU A 235 -32.44 -11.21 14.14
CA LEU A 235 -31.77 -12.02 13.14
C LEU A 235 -31.47 -13.44 13.64
N VAL A 236 -31.08 -13.60 14.90
CA VAL A 236 -30.86 -14.92 15.52
C VAL A 236 -32.16 -15.72 15.54
N HIS A 237 -33.32 -15.09 15.87
CA HIS A 237 -34.64 -15.74 15.86
C HIS A 237 -35.09 -16.17 14.45
N MET A 238 -34.71 -15.43 13.40
CA MET A 238 -34.96 -15.85 12.01
C MET A 238 -34.19 -17.13 11.61
N GLY A 239 -33.11 -17.47 12.31
CA GLY A 239 -32.34 -18.67 12.11
C GLY A 239 -31.81 -18.83 10.68
N ARG A 240 -32.01 -20.01 10.06
CA ARG A 240 -31.55 -20.30 8.69
C ARG A 240 -32.28 -19.54 7.58
N GLY A 241 -33.35 -18.82 7.90
CA GLY A 241 -34.10 -17.94 6.99
C GLY A 241 -33.39 -16.60 6.73
N VAL A 242 -32.32 -16.30 7.45
CA VAL A 242 -31.56 -15.05 7.28
C VAL A 242 -30.92 -14.99 5.91
N LYS A 243 -31.09 -13.86 5.23
CA LYS A 243 -30.47 -13.53 3.95
C LYS A 243 -29.44 -12.41 4.12
N PRO A 244 -28.50 -12.22 3.16
CA PRO A 244 -27.50 -11.14 3.21
C PRO A 244 -28.12 -9.74 3.36
N GLU A 245 -29.28 -9.51 2.78
CA GLU A 245 -30.01 -8.23 2.89
C GLU A 245 -30.43 -7.91 4.33
N HIS A 246 -30.84 -8.91 5.12
CA HIS A 246 -31.22 -8.73 6.54
C HIS A 246 -29.98 -8.34 7.38
N VAL A 247 -28.83 -8.96 7.12
CA VAL A 247 -27.59 -8.66 7.85
C VAL A 247 -27.04 -7.28 7.49
N ARG A 248 -27.39 -6.74 6.31
CA ARG A 248 -26.93 -5.42 5.86
C ARG A 248 -27.32 -4.30 6.82
N VAL A 249 -28.52 -4.34 7.38
CA VAL A 249 -28.99 -3.35 8.37
C VAL A 249 -28.11 -3.39 9.61
N LEU A 250 -27.87 -4.58 10.16
CA LEU A 250 -26.98 -4.75 11.31
C LEU A 250 -25.57 -4.20 11.03
N HIS A 251 -25.02 -4.48 9.84
CA HIS A 251 -23.72 -3.94 9.43
C HIS A 251 -23.70 -2.40 9.35
N GLN A 252 -24.78 -1.78 8.89
CA GLN A 252 -24.88 -0.32 8.84
C GLN A 252 -24.87 0.27 10.25
N LEU A 253 -25.63 -0.31 11.18
CA LEU A 253 -25.68 0.12 12.58
C LEU A 253 -24.30 -0.03 13.26
N GLU A 254 -23.67 -1.19 13.12
CA GLU A 254 -22.34 -1.46 13.69
C GLU A 254 -21.25 -0.54 13.14
N ARG A 255 -21.29 -0.25 11.84
CA ARG A 255 -20.34 0.70 11.21
C ARG A 255 -20.55 2.11 11.77
N LEU A 256 -21.81 2.53 11.92
CA LEU A 256 -22.13 3.83 12.47
C LEU A 256 -21.68 3.93 13.94
N ALA A 257 -21.98 2.93 14.77
CA ALA A 257 -21.51 2.87 16.14
C ALA A 257 -19.99 2.90 16.25
N SER A 258 -19.29 2.16 15.39
CA SER A 258 -17.81 2.19 15.33
C SER A 258 -17.26 3.58 14.99
N LYS A 259 -17.88 4.31 14.05
CA LYS A 259 -17.52 5.68 13.72
C LYS A 259 -17.73 6.63 14.90
N LEU A 260 -18.90 6.57 15.53
CA LEU A 260 -19.24 7.40 16.68
C LEU A 260 -18.33 7.11 17.88
N THR A 261 -18.01 5.85 18.15
CA THR A 261 -17.04 5.46 19.19
C THR A 261 -15.66 6.08 18.93
N ARG A 262 -15.17 6.07 17.69
CA ARG A 262 -13.91 6.72 17.34
C ARG A 262 -13.95 8.22 17.56
N ILE A 263 -15.03 8.88 17.19
CA ILE A 263 -15.26 10.33 17.43
C ILE A 263 -15.27 10.62 18.93
N SER A 264 -16.02 9.85 19.71
CA SER A 264 -16.11 9.97 21.17
C SER A 264 -14.73 9.84 21.83
N GLN A 265 -13.89 8.94 21.36
CA GLN A 265 -12.53 8.69 21.86
C GLN A 265 -11.46 9.59 21.24
N ALA A 266 -11.80 10.38 20.21
CA ALA A 266 -10.86 11.31 19.59
C ALA A 266 -10.32 12.30 20.63
N GLY A 267 -9.02 12.49 20.70
CA GLY A 267 -8.37 13.29 21.75
C GLY A 267 -7.65 14.53 21.26
N GLY A 268 -7.97 15.67 21.90
CA GLY A 268 -7.16 16.88 21.84
C GLY A 268 -7.06 17.54 20.45
N ASP A 269 -6.05 18.44 20.34
CA ASP A 269 -5.79 19.25 19.15
C ASP A 269 -5.22 18.47 17.95
N ASP A 270 -5.13 17.14 18.07
CA ASP A 270 -4.56 16.28 17.02
C ASP A 270 -5.58 15.78 16.01
N TRP A 271 -6.81 16.27 16.08
CA TRP A 271 -7.85 15.90 15.15
C TRP A 271 -8.34 17.11 14.37
N VAL A 272 -8.72 16.87 13.13
CA VAL A 272 -9.33 17.84 12.24
C VAL A 272 -10.70 17.33 11.83
N VAL A 273 -11.71 18.19 11.97
CA VAL A 273 -13.03 17.96 11.39
C VAL A 273 -13.15 18.80 10.12
N GLU A 274 -13.49 18.16 9.02
CA GLU A 274 -13.67 18.81 7.73
C GLU A 274 -15.05 18.53 7.17
N ARG A 275 -15.85 19.58 6.95
CA ARG A 275 -17.15 19.50 6.31
C ARG A 275 -17.01 19.62 4.80
N GLU A 276 -17.45 18.63 4.07
CA GLU A 276 -17.51 18.64 2.60
C GLU A 276 -18.94 18.99 2.14
N ALA A 277 -19.05 20.00 1.27
CA ALA A 277 -20.33 20.59 0.91
C ALA A 277 -21.25 19.68 0.09
N LYS A 278 -20.71 18.80 -0.76
CA LYS A 278 -21.49 17.83 -1.54
C LYS A 278 -20.64 16.61 -1.90
N SER A 279 -21.02 15.46 -1.34
CA SER A 279 -20.66 14.15 -1.87
C SER A 279 -21.85 13.56 -2.64
N ARG A 280 -21.69 12.43 -3.31
CA ARG A 280 -22.79 11.62 -3.89
C ARG A 280 -23.92 11.33 -2.87
N TRP A 281 -23.58 11.42 -1.57
CA TRP A 281 -24.44 11.04 -0.44
C TRP A 281 -24.90 12.23 0.40
N GLY A 282 -24.90 13.46 -0.12
CA GLY A 282 -25.18 14.69 0.60
C GLY A 282 -23.96 15.31 1.26
N ARG A 283 -24.16 16.07 2.34
CA ARG A 283 -23.06 16.61 3.15
C ARG A 283 -22.33 15.48 3.88
N GLN A 284 -21.04 15.69 4.12
CA GLN A 284 -20.18 14.72 4.81
C GLN A 284 -19.26 15.46 5.77
N TRP A 285 -19.02 14.86 6.93
CA TRP A 285 -18.03 15.32 7.91
C TRP A 285 -16.95 14.27 8.06
N LYS A 286 -15.70 14.67 7.80
CA LYS A 286 -14.53 13.82 7.96
C LYS A 286 -13.83 14.14 9.26
N PHE A 287 -13.41 13.11 9.96
CA PHE A 287 -12.69 13.16 11.23
C PHE A 287 -11.34 12.49 11.03
N ASP A 288 -10.29 13.29 10.94
CA ASP A 288 -8.95 12.83 10.61
C ASP A 288 -7.96 13.14 11.72
N SER A 289 -7.16 12.16 12.10
CA SER A 289 -5.98 12.41 12.95
C SER A 289 -4.88 13.09 12.16
N VAL A 290 -4.32 14.16 12.70
CA VAL A 290 -3.21 14.88 12.05
C VAL A 290 -1.99 13.97 11.94
N PHE A 291 -1.57 13.36 13.05
CA PHE A 291 -0.53 12.34 13.04
C PHE A 291 -0.97 11.11 13.84
N PRO A 292 -0.95 9.92 13.21
CA PRO A 292 -1.45 8.70 13.83
C PRO A 292 -0.48 8.08 14.84
N GLY A 293 0.75 8.57 14.96
CA GLY A 293 1.83 7.95 15.72
C GLY A 293 1.48 7.64 17.18
N LYS A 294 0.71 8.51 17.86
CA LYS A 294 0.25 8.25 19.23
C LYS A 294 -0.67 7.04 19.38
N TYR A 295 -1.25 6.57 18.26
CA TYR A 295 -2.11 5.39 18.23
C TYR A 295 -1.38 4.13 17.78
N ALA A 296 -0.10 4.26 17.34
CA ALA A 296 0.65 3.15 16.78
C ALA A 296 0.87 2.02 17.79
N GLU A 297 1.17 2.35 19.06
CA GLU A 297 1.33 1.33 20.09
C GLU A 297 0.02 0.58 20.37
N LYS A 298 -1.12 1.30 20.38
CA LYS A 298 -2.43 0.72 20.68
C LYS A 298 -2.93 -0.23 19.59
N TYR A 299 -2.75 0.13 18.32
CA TYR A 299 -3.41 -0.58 17.21
C TYR A 299 -2.44 -1.36 16.32
N LEU A 300 -1.20 -0.87 16.16
CA LEU A 300 -0.24 -1.46 15.23
C LEU A 300 0.82 -2.31 15.94
N PHE A 301 1.51 -1.76 16.93
CA PHE A 301 2.61 -2.48 17.59
C PHE A 301 2.14 -3.42 18.70
N CYS A 302 1.05 -3.09 19.37
CA CYS A 302 0.31 -3.96 20.31
C CYS A 302 1.17 -4.63 21.38
N GLY A 303 2.24 -3.98 21.85
CA GLY A 303 3.14 -4.54 22.85
C GLY A 303 4.12 -5.60 22.32
N VAL A 304 4.15 -5.87 21.03
CA VAL A 304 5.09 -6.86 20.45
C VAL A 304 6.53 -6.43 20.75
N PRO A 305 7.37 -7.34 21.32
CA PRO A 305 8.69 -6.98 21.81
C PRO A 305 9.72 -6.63 20.73
N ARG A 306 9.51 -7.08 19.50
CA ARG A 306 10.38 -6.76 18.35
C ARG A 306 9.55 -6.40 17.12
N VAL A 307 9.93 -5.32 16.44
CA VAL A 307 9.22 -4.84 15.25
C VAL A 307 10.25 -4.54 14.16
N LEU A 308 10.13 -5.25 13.04
CA LEU A 308 10.94 -5.05 11.86
C LEU A 308 10.12 -4.31 10.78
N LEU A 309 10.48 -3.06 10.52
CA LEU A 309 9.87 -2.25 9.48
C LEU A 309 10.73 -2.37 8.20
N MET A 310 10.16 -2.83 7.10
CA MET A 310 10.92 -2.97 5.86
C MET A 310 10.19 -2.39 4.66
N SER A 311 10.95 -1.75 3.78
CA SER A 311 10.47 -1.26 2.48
C SER A 311 11.64 -0.84 1.61
N ALA A 312 11.40 -0.71 0.30
CA ALA A 312 12.39 -0.14 -0.63
C ALA A 312 12.53 1.39 -0.51
N THR A 313 11.56 2.06 0.09
CA THR A 313 11.52 3.52 0.26
C THR A 313 11.38 3.95 1.71
N LEU A 314 11.65 3.04 2.66
CA LEU A 314 11.61 3.35 4.09
C LEU A 314 12.67 4.40 4.44
N LYS A 315 12.29 5.34 5.31
CA LYS A 315 13.19 6.38 5.85
C LYS A 315 12.92 6.58 7.35
N PRO A 316 13.88 7.12 8.10
CA PRO A 316 13.67 7.48 9.51
C PRO A 316 12.43 8.32 9.73
N LYS A 317 12.11 9.21 8.80
CA LYS A 317 10.91 10.05 8.86
C LYS A 317 9.60 9.26 8.90
N THR A 318 9.49 8.13 8.20
CA THR A 318 8.32 7.24 8.33
C THR A 318 8.18 6.73 9.77
N MET A 319 9.30 6.32 10.38
CA MET A 319 9.30 5.83 11.75
C MET A 319 8.90 6.94 12.75
N ASN A 320 9.35 8.18 12.51
CA ASN A 320 8.91 9.33 13.31
C ASN A 320 7.40 9.62 13.13
N LEU A 321 6.83 9.45 11.94
CA LEU A 321 5.39 9.59 11.69
C LEU A 321 4.56 8.52 12.41
N LEU A 322 5.16 7.36 12.70
CA LEU A 322 4.61 6.31 13.56
C LEU A 322 4.83 6.56 15.05
N GLY A 323 5.34 7.75 15.44
CA GLY A 323 5.52 8.17 16.82
C GLY A 323 6.85 7.76 17.46
N LEU A 324 7.76 7.13 16.72
CA LEU A 324 9.06 6.69 17.23
C LEU A 324 10.06 7.84 17.20
N LYS A 325 10.80 8.03 18.27
CA LYS A 325 11.93 8.99 18.35
C LYS A 325 13.19 8.36 17.73
N ASN A 326 14.12 9.18 17.26
CA ASN A 326 15.34 8.69 16.59
C ASN A 326 16.22 7.79 17.48
N ASN A 327 16.13 7.88 18.79
CA ASN A 327 16.84 7.03 19.73
C ASN A 327 16.09 5.75 20.13
N GLU A 328 14.87 5.55 19.63
CA GLU A 328 14.03 4.38 19.93
C GLU A 328 14.12 3.30 18.83
N PHE A 329 14.84 3.56 17.74
CA PHE A 329 14.98 2.61 16.66
C PHE A 329 16.40 2.57 16.07
N LYS A 330 16.75 1.45 15.48
CA LYS A 330 17.90 1.30 14.59
C LYS A 330 17.41 1.35 13.14
N TYR A 331 18.18 1.98 12.26
CA TYR A 331 17.84 2.09 10.84
C TYR A 331 19.08 1.92 9.97
N LYS A 332 18.91 1.14 8.88
CA LYS A 332 19.94 1.02 7.84
C LYS A 332 19.31 0.93 6.45
N ALA A 333 19.92 1.65 5.51
CA ALA A 333 19.58 1.58 4.10
C ALA A 333 20.73 0.92 3.33
N TRP A 334 20.37 0.05 2.40
CA TRP A 334 21.32 -0.57 1.49
C TRP A 334 21.30 0.11 0.14
N LYS A 335 22.47 0.18 -0.48
CA LYS A 335 22.61 0.70 -1.83
C LYS A 335 21.86 -0.18 -2.82
N ARG A 336 21.49 0.41 -3.94
CA ARG A 336 20.79 -0.27 -5.02
C ARG A 336 21.63 -1.42 -5.59
N ILE A 337 20.98 -2.54 -5.92
CA ILE A 337 21.60 -3.69 -6.58
C ILE A 337 21.78 -3.46 -8.09
N PHE A 338 20.91 -2.66 -8.69
CA PHE A 338 20.92 -2.45 -10.15
C PHE A 338 21.84 -1.29 -10.54
N PRO A 339 22.66 -1.45 -11.60
CA PRO A 339 23.44 -0.34 -12.15
C PRO A 339 22.55 0.83 -12.58
N ALA A 340 23.00 2.06 -12.31
CA ALA A 340 22.23 3.28 -12.60
C ALA A 340 21.89 3.46 -14.10
N ASN A 341 22.69 2.89 -14.99
CA ASN A 341 22.47 2.92 -16.45
C ASN A 341 21.33 2.01 -16.91
N ARG A 342 20.85 1.06 -16.09
CA ARG A 342 19.68 0.24 -16.40
C ARG A 342 18.36 0.92 -16.02
N HIS A 343 18.44 1.94 -15.20
CA HIS A 343 17.27 2.70 -14.75
C HIS A 343 17.58 4.21 -14.74
N PRO A 344 17.93 4.80 -15.87
CA PRO A 344 18.21 6.21 -15.95
C PRO A 344 16.94 7.03 -15.73
N ILE A 345 17.06 8.09 -14.92
CA ILE A 345 15.97 9.01 -14.63
C ILE A 345 16.26 10.32 -15.35
N TYR A 346 15.52 10.58 -16.41
CA TYR A 346 15.70 11.76 -17.23
C TYR A 346 14.83 12.91 -16.72
N MET A 347 15.47 13.97 -16.21
CA MET A 347 14.81 15.23 -15.88
C MET A 347 14.82 16.17 -17.09
N VAL A 348 13.93 15.91 -18.03
CA VAL A 348 13.78 16.71 -19.25
C VAL A 348 12.35 17.26 -19.27
N GLY A 349 12.16 18.48 -18.79
CA GLY A 349 10.85 19.12 -18.83
C GLY A 349 10.36 19.33 -20.26
N ALA A 350 9.08 19.03 -20.50
CA ALA A 350 8.42 19.25 -21.77
C ALA A 350 8.61 20.68 -22.26
N LYS A 351 8.93 20.85 -23.55
CA LYS A 351 9.19 22.16 -24.16
C LYS A 351 8.01 22.60 -25.03
N LYS A 352 7.67 23.87 -24.94
CA LYS A 352 6.78 24.56 -25.90
C LYS A 352 7.53 24.85 -27.19
N ALA A 353 6.78 25.23 -28.21
CA ALA A 353 7.33 25.66 -29.49
C ALA A 353 8.32 26.84 -29.36
N ASP A 354 8.10 27.73 -28.38
CA ASP A 354 8.99 28.87 -28.06
C ASP A 354 10.22 28.46 -27.21
N GLY A 355 10.40 27.17 -26.93
CA GLY A 355 11.51 26.63 -26.13
C GLY A 355 11.33 26.70 -24.61
N LYS A 356 10.28 27.36 -24.12
CA LYS A 356 9.98 27.40 -22.67
C LYS A 356 9.53 26.05 -22.15
N THR A 357 9.84 25.75 -20.89
CA THR A 357 9.43 24.51 -20.25
C THR A 357 7.98 24.60 -19.75
N VAL A 358 7.17 23.63 -20.08
CA VAL A 358 5.80 23.50 -19.57
C VAL A 358 5.83 23.17 -18.08
N ARG A 359 5.07 23.93 -17.30
CA ARG A 359 4.77 23.63 -15.90
C ARG A 359 3.37 23.04 -15.82
N VAL A 360 3.30 21.77 -15.46
CA VAL A 360 2.00 21.09 -15.34
C VAL A 360 1.49 21.21 -13.92
N ASP A 361 0.48 22.05 -13.71
CA ASP A 361 -0.23 22.24 -12.44
C ASP A 361 -1.74 22.43 -12.68
N TYR A 362 -2.50 22.82 -11.67
CA TYR A 362 -3.96 22.98 -11.82
C TYR A 362 -4.35 24.22 -12.65
N ASN A 363 -3.45 25.21 -12.80
CA ASN A 363 -3.65 26.41 -13.63
C ASN A 363 -3.13 26.26 -15.07
N THR A 364 -2.61 25.09 -15.44
CA THR A 364 -2.06 24.86 -16.79
C THR A 364 -3.16 25.07 -17.83
N SER A 365 -2.95 25.98 -18.77
CA SER A 365 -3.91 26.26 -19.83
C SER A 365 -4.12 25.03 -20.72
N ARG A 366 -5.25 25.00 -21.44
CA ARG A 366 -5.55 23.94 -22.39
C ARG A 366 -4.49 23.90 -23.51
N GLU A 367 -4.06 25.04 -23.98
CA GLU A 367 -3.03 25.21 -25.01
C GLU A 367 -1.70 24.62 -24.55
N ASP A 368 -1.26 24.94 -23.34
CA ASP A 368 -0.03 24.40 -22.75
C ASP A 368 -0.11 22.88 -22.56
N MET A 369 -1.29 22.36 -22.22
CA MET A 369 -1.49 20.91 -22.14
C MET A 369 -1.47 20.24 -23.50
N LEU A 370 -1.97 20.88 -24.54
CA LEU A 370 -1.87 20.35 -25.92
C LEU A 370 -0.42 20.33 -26.41
N GLU A 371 0.35 21.40 -26.14
CA GLU A 371 1.80 21.40 -26.44
C GLU A 371 2.56 20.34 -25.65
N PHE A 372 2.20 20.16 -24.37
CA PHE A 372 2.76 19.10 -23.55
C PHE A 372 2.52 17.70 -24.16
N VAL A 373 1.28 17.40 -24.55
CA VAL A 373 0.93 16.11 -25.15
C VAL A 373 1.68 15.90 -26.47
N ARG A 374 1.74 16.91 -27.35
CA ARG A 374 2.49 16.84 -28.60
C ARG A 374 3.99 16.54 -28.36
N TRP A 375 4.58 17.22 -27.38
CA TRP A 375 5.97 16.98 -27.03
C TRP A 375 6.19 15.56 -26.48
N VAL A 376 5.28 15.06 -25.64
CA VAL A 376 5.34 13.67 -25.14
C VAL A 376 5.22 12.68 -26.29
N ASP A 377 4.33 12.92 -27.24
CA ASP A 377 4.17 12.11 -28.42
C ASP A 377 5.45 12.04 -29.26
N ASP A 378 6.10 13.18 -29.52
CA ASP A 378 7.26 13.28 -30.40
C ASP A 378 8.56 12.79 -29.74
N GLU A 379 8.79 13.18 -28.48
CA GLU A 379 10.07 12.95 -27.81
C GLU A 379 10.10 11.63 -27.02
N TRP A 380 8.95 11.15 -26.55
CA TRP A 380 8.89 9.95 -25.73
C TRP A 380 8.22 8.77 -26.41
N ILE A 381 7.02 8.93 -26.93
CA ILE A 381 6.22 7.80 -27.45
C ILE A 381 6.74 7.37 -28.83
N LYS A 382 6.88 8.30 -29.76
CA LYS A 382 7.31 8.01 -31.14
C LYS A 382 8.62 7.20 -31.22
N PRO A 383 9.68 7.54 -30.49
CA PRO A 383 10.93 6.79 -30.55
C PRO A 383 10.89 5.42 -29.85
N ARG A 384 9.78 5.11 -29.13
CA ARG A 384 9.62 3.90 -28.30
C ARG A 384 8.37 3.09 -28.66
N LEU A 385 7.93 3.16 -29.92
CA LEU A 385 6.78 2.39 -30.41
C LEU A 385 7.04 0.88 -30.46
N ASP A 386 8.28 0.44 -30.35
CA ASP A 386 8.68 -0.95 -30.19
C ASP A 386 8.59 -1.47 -28.74
N ARG A 387 8.11 -0.65 -27.79
CA ARG A 387 8.14 -0.90 -26.35
C ARG A 387 6.81 -0.64 -25.68
N LYS A 388 6.69 -1.14 -24.45
CA LYS A 388 5.56 -0.88 -23.56
C LYS A 388 5.95 0.15 -22.50
N GLY A 389 5.03 1.08 -22.21
CA GLY A 389 5.28 2.17 -21.26
C GLY A 389 4.12 2.42 -20.30
N LEU A 390 4.45 3.04 -19.16
CA LEU A 390 3.50 3.49 -18.14
C LEU A 390 3.53 5.02 -18.06
N ILE A 391 2.38 5.68 -18.19
CA ILE A 391 2.22 7.13 -18.04
C ILE A 391 1.40 7.42 -16.79
N LEU A 392 2.04 7.96 -15.76
CA LEU A 392 1.43 8.30 -14.48
C LEU A 392 0.96 9.76 -14.48
N THR A 393 -0.35 9.95 -14.53
CA THR A 393 -1.00 11.23 -14.82
C THR A 393 -1.37 12.07 -13.60
N VAL A 394 -1.32 11.49 -12.39
CA VAL A 394 -1.69 12.10 -11.10
C VAL A 394 -3.20 12.38 -10.96
N SER A 395 -3.97 12.51 -12.04
CA SER A 395 -5.44 12.64 -12.01
C SER A 395 -6.10 11.99 -13.22
N TYR A 396 -7.35 11.55 -13.07
CA TYR A 396 -8.15 10.98 -14.15
C TYR A 396 -8.53 12.02 -15.21
N GLU A 397 -8.70 13.27 -14.85
CA GLU A 397 -8.89 14.37 -15.79
C GLU A 397 -7.73 14.47 -16.78
N ARG A 398 -6.48 14.41 -16.27
CA ARG A 398 -5.28 14.43 -17.11
C ARG A 398 -5.11 13.14 -17.93
N GLN A 399 -5.46 12.01 -17.35
CA GLN A 399 -5.50 10.75 -18.10
C GLN A 399 -6.41 10.89 -19.32
N LYS A 400 -7.64 11.32 -19.12
CA LYS A 400 -8.63 11.54 -20.18
C LYS A 400 -8.10 12.50 -21.22
N PHE A 401 -7.56 13.66 -20.79
CA PHE A 401 -7.01 14.67 -21.69
C PHE A 401 -5.87 14.11 -22.56
N ILE A 402 -4.91 13.39 -21.99
CA ILE A 402 -3.79 12.78 -22.73
C ILE A 402 -4.31 11.75 -23.72
N MET A 403 -5.22 10.87 -23.31
CA MET A 403 -5.79 9.85 -24.19
C MET A 403 -6.61 10.43 -25.34
N GLU A 404 -7.32 11.55 -25.13
CA GLU A 404 -8.12 12.23 -26.17
C GLU A 404 -7.28 12.99 -27.20
N HIS A 405 -6.11 13.52 -26.79
CA HIS A 405 -5.34 14.44 -27.63
C HIS A 405 -4.00 13.88 -28.15
N SER A 406 -3.58 12.70 -27.67
CA SER A 406 -2.38 12.03 -28.18
C SER A 406 -2.65 11.39 -29.56
N ARG A 407 -1.69 11.54 -30.47
CA ARG A 407 -1.69 10.84 -31.77
C ARG A 407 -1.58 9.33 -31.64
N TYR A 408 -1.18 8.84 -30.47
CA TYR A 408 -0.99 7.43 -30.14
C TYR A 408 -2.09 6.85 -29.25
N SER A 409 -3.23 7.54 -29.14
CA SER A 409 -4.37 7.16 -28.29
C SER A 409 -4.83 5.71 -28.51
N ARG A 410 -4.77 5.21 -29.76
CA ARG A 410 -5.12 3.81 -30.11
C ARG A 410 -4.29 2.74 -29.40
N TYR A 411 -3.12 3.10 -28.88
CA TYR A 411 -2.22 2.20 -28.13
C TYR A 411 -2.35 2.39 -26.63
N MET A 412 -3.24 3.28 -26.17
CA MET A 412 -3.38 3.62 -24.76
C MET A 412 -4.50 2.83 -24.10
N ILE A 413 -4.19 2.27 -22.94
CA ILE A 413 -5.13 1.60 -22.04
C ILE A 413 -5.24 2.48 -20.79
N GLY A 414 -6.48 2.83 -20.42
CA GLY A 414 -6.79 3.54 -19.18
C GLY A 414 -7.78 2.77 -18.33
N ASN A 415 -7.97 3.19 -17.09
CA ASN A 415 -9.06 2.74 -16.24
C ASN A 415 -10.00 3.91 -15.91
N THR A 416 -11.25 3.61 -15.59
CA THR A 416 -12.21 4.62 -15.14
C THR A 416 -11.91 5.00 -13.69
N GLY A 417 -12.13 6.27 -13.33
CA GLY A 417 -11.90 6.79 -11.97
C GLY A 417 -12.96 6.39 -10.94
N GLU A 418 -13.91 5.57 -11.32
CA GLU A 418 -14.83 4.95 -10.37
C GLU A 418 -14.02 4.00 -9.49
N SER A 419 -14.26 4.02 -8.19
CA SER A 419 -13.51 3.34 -7.14
C SER A 419 -13.57 1.80 -7.20
N ASP A 420 -13.61 1.25 -8.40
CA ASP A 420 -13.71 -0.16 -8.67
C ASP A 420 -12.31 -0.73 -8.91
N SER A 421 -11.82 -1.50 -7.92
CA SER A 421 -10.57 -2.25 -8.03
C SER A 421 -10.56 -3.14 -9.28
N ASP A 422 -11.74 -3.57 -9.72
CA ASP A 422 -11.91 -4.45 -10.88
C ASP A 422 -11.52 -3.74 -12.19
N THR A 423 -11.81 -2.45 -12.34
CA THR A 423 -11.43 -1.70 -13.57
C THR A 423 -9.91 -1.49 -13.66
N ALA A 424 -9.23 -1.28 -12.53
CA ALA A 424 -7.77 -1.16 -12.49
C ALA A 424 -7.11 -2.52 -12.77
N MET A 425 -7.62 -3.61 -12.19
CA MET A 425 -7.14 -4.97 -12.45
C MET A 425 -7.29 -5.36 -13.91
N GLN A 426 -8.46 -5.12 -14.50
CA GLN A 426 -8.71 -5.37 -15.92
C GLN A 426 -7.78 -4.58 -16.84
N ALA A 427 -7.51 -3.29 -16.53
CA ALA A 427 -6.57 -2.48 -17.29
C ALA A 427 -5.13 -3.02 -17.19
N ALA A 428 -4.70 -3.44 -15.98
CA ALA A 428 -3.39 -4.05 -15.78
C ALA A 428 -3.24 -5.37 -16.54
N ASP A 429 -4.26 -6.23 -16.53
CA ASP A 429 -4.23 -7.52 -17.22
C ASP A 429 -4.25 -7.35 -18.74
N LYS A 430 -5.04 -6.42 -19.26
CA LYS A 430 -4.99 -6.03 -20.68
C LYS A 430 -3.61 -5.52 -21.07
N PHE A 431 -3.01 -4.67 -20.23
CA PHE A 431 -1.66 -4.15 -20.48
C PHE A 431 -0.61 -5.26 -20.46
N ARG A 432 -0.66 -6.19 -19.50
CA ARG A 432 0.25 -7.34 -19.45
C ARG A 432 0.16 -8.21 -20.69
N ALA A 433 -1.05 -8.50 -21.14
CA ALA A 433 -1.32 -9.35 -22.30
C ALA A 433 -1.00 -8.68 -23.66
N ALA A 434 -1.01 -7.36 -23.72
CA ALA A 434 -0.79 -6.63 -24.98
C ALA A 434 0.69 -6.70 -25.41
N SER A 435 0.91 -6.73 -26.73
CA SER A 435 2.23 -6.53 -27.35
C SER A 435 2.53 -5.04 -27.51
N ALA A 436 3.81 -4.69 -27.72
CA ALA A 436 4.21 -3.34 -28.10
C ALA A 436 3.68 -3.00 -29.51
N PRO A 437 3.35 -1.72 -29.79
CA PRO A 437 3.28 -0.61 -28.86
C PRO A 437 2.05 -0.68 -27.94
N CYS A 438 2.26 -0.47 -26.63
CA CYS A 438 1.18 -0.38 -25.67
C CYS A 438 1.56 0.53 -24.50
N LEU A 439 0.63 1.41 -24.10
CA LEU A 439 0.82 2.37 -23.01
C LEU A 439 -0.31 2.22 -21.98
N LEU A 440 0.06 2.03 -20.71
CA LEU A 440 -0.89 2.12 -19.62
C LEU A 440 -0.89 3.55 -19.08
N VAL A 441 -2.01 4.25 -19.18
CA VAL A 441 -2.14 5.67 -18.82
C VAL A 441 -3.10 5.80 -17.66
N SER A 442 -2.61 6.15 -16.46
CA SER A 442 -3.47 6.24 -15.27
C SER A 442 -2.79 6.91 -14.09
N PRO A 443 -3.56 7.51 -13.15
CA PRO A 443 -3.04 7.93 -11.86
C PRO A 443 -2.89 6.78 -10.86
N SER A 444 -3.53 5.62 -11.08
CA SER A 444 -3.67 4.55 -10.08
C SER A 444 -2.48 3.59 -10.00
N PHE A 445 -1.60 3.55 -10.99
CA PHE A 445 -0.54 2.54 -11.08
C PHE A 445 0.81 2.96 -10.46
N GLY A 446 0.84 4.07 -9.75
CA GLY A 446 2.03 4.55 -9.05
C GLY A 446 2.46 3.67 -7.87
N THR A 447 1.53 2.95 -7.24
CA THR A 447 1.78 2.07 -6.09
C THR A 447 1.02 0.75 -6.23
N GLY A 448 1.52 -0.32 -5.60
CA GLY A 448 0.80 -1.61 -5.50
C GLY A 448 0.80 -2.50 -6.76
N TRP A 449 1.47 -2.10 -7.84
CA TRP A 449 1.52 -2.85 -9.11
C TRP A 449 2.96 -3.09 -9.55
N ASP A 450 3.18 -4.18 -10.29
CA ASP A 450 4.47 -4.53 -10.88
C ASP A 450 4.32 -4.93 -12.34
N PHE A 451 5.25 -4.41 -13.14
CA PHE A 451 5.34 -4.68 -14.57
C PHE A 451 6.81 -4.96 -14.96
N PRO A 452 7.37 -6.13 -14.58
CA PRO A 452 8.78 -6.42 -14.76
C PRO A 452 9.16 -6.66 -16.22
N GLY A 453 10.42 -6.37 -16.55
CA GLY A 453 11.03 -6.65 -17.84
C GLY A 453 10.30 -5.97 -19.00
N GLU A 454 9.98 -6.74 -20.03
CA GLU A 454 9.30 -6.25 -21.25
C GLU A 454 7.85 -5.78 -21.00
N GLN A 455 7.28 -5.99 -19.80
CA GLN A 455 5.95 -5.48 -19.48
C GLN A 455 5.95 -3.96 -19.30
N CYS A 456 7.07 -3.34 -18.86
CA CYS A 456 7.18 -1.90 -18.74
C CYS A 456 8.64 -1.45 -18.88
N GLU A 457 9.01 -0.98 -20.05
CA GLU A 457 10.38 -0.58 -20.38
C GLU A 457 10.63 0.93 -20.17
N TYR A 458 9.57 1.71 -19.97
CA TYR A 458 9.68 3.11 -19.55
C TYR A 458 8.49 3.58 -18.71
N VAL A 459 8.77 4.51 -17.79
CA VAL A 459 7.77 5.14 -16.92
C VAL A 459 7.85 6.65 -17.06
N LEU A 460 6.73 7.28 -17.34
CA LEU A 460 6.62 8.74 -17.49
C LEU A 460 5.80 9.33 -16.34
N LEU A 461 6.36 10.26 -15.59
CA LEU A 461 5.66 11.03 -14.59
C LEU A 461 5.32 12.41 -15.15
N VAL A 462 4.03 12.66 -15.32
CA VAL A 462 3.52 13.90 -15.92
C VAL A 462 3.71 15.10 -15.00
N LYS A 463 3.57 14.91 -13.69
CA LYS A 463 3.58 15.96 -12.67
C LYS A 463 4.10 15.44 -11.34
N VAL A 464 4.68 16.33 -10.51
CA VAL A 464 5.00 16.02 -9.11
C VAL A 464 3.70 15.64 -8.37
N PRO A 465 3.64 14.45 -7.73
CA PRO A 465 2.39 13.89 -7.15
C PRO A 465 2.10 14.47 -5.76
N PHE A 466 1.98 15.80 -5.65
CA PHE A 466 1.53 16.43 -4.42
C PHE A 466 0.09 16.03 -4.09
N GLU A 467 -0.17 15.86 -2.81
CA GLU A 467 -1.53 15.76 -2.30
C GLU A 467 -2.25 17.11 -2.39
N SER A 468 -3.58 17.07 -2.48
CA SER A 468 -4.36 18.31 -2.60
C SER A 468 -4.30 19.14 -1.33
N MET A 469 -3.79 20.37 -1.43
CA MET A 469 -3.76 21.34 -0.34
C MET A 469 -5.14 21.90 0.03
N THR A 470 -6.23 21.44 -0.61
CA THR A 470 -7.60 21.76 -0.16
C THR A 470 -7.93 21.05 1.15
N SER A 471 -7.39 19.86 1.39
CA SER A 471 -7.61 19.07 2.60
C SER A 471 -7.14 19.78 3.88
N LYS A 472 -8.02 19.91 4.86
CA LYS A 472 -7.70 20.51 6.17
C LYS A 472 -6.67 19.70 6.94
N VAL A 473 -6.77 18.38 6.91
CA VAL A 473 -5.79 17.51 7.61
C VAL A 473 -4.40 17.66 7.00
N LEU A 474 -4.28 17.77 5.67
CA LEU A 474 -2.98 18.02 5.04
C LEU A 474 -2.41 19.36 5.45
N LYS A 475 -3.22 20.43 5.45
CA LYS A 475 -2.81 21.75 5.94
C LYS A 475 -2.30 21.69 7.39
N ALA A 476 -3.02 20.98 8.26
CA ALA A 476 -2.62 20.78 9.66
C ALA A 476 -1.30 19.99 9.78
N ARG A 477 -1.09 18.96 8.97
CA ARG A 477 0.17 18.20 8.90
C ARG A 477 1.34 19.09 8.45
N VAL A 478 1.15 19.86 7.40
CA VAL A 478 2.18 20.78 6.87
C VAL A 478 2.48 21.92 7.83
N ALA A 479 1.48 22.43 8.57
CA ALA A 479 1.69 23.44 9.59
C ALA A 479 2.59 22.94 10.74
N ARG A 480 2.47 21.67 11.13
CA ARG A 480 3.30 21.04 12.18
C ARG A 480 4.64 20.51 11.65
N ASP A 481 4.67 20.07 10.40
CA ASP A 481 5.85 19.55 9.72
C ASP A 481 5.92 20.07 8.28
N LYS A 482 6.64 21.17 8.09
CA LYS A 482 6.78 21.87 6.80
C LYS A 482 7.30 20.99 5.67
N SER A 483 8.02 19.91 5.98
CA SER A 483 8.55 18.98 5.00
C SER A 483 7.61 17.81 4.69
N TYR A 484 6.46 17.70 5.35
CA TYR A 484 5.55 16.56 5.22
C TYR A 484 5.07 16.34 3.78
N ALA A 485 4.53 17.38 3.13
CA ALA A 485 4.02 17.27 1.76
C ALA A 485 5.12 16.95 0.74
N ASP A 486 6.29 17.58 0.89
CA ASP A 486 7.46 17.32 0.05
C ASP A 486 7.97 15.89 0.24
N TYR A 487 8.02 15.42 1.49
CA TYR A 487 8.40 14.03 1.81
C TYR A 487 7.46 13.00 1.16
N ARG A 488 6.15 13.20 1.27
CA ARG A 488 5.15 12.32 0.65
C ARG A 488 5.23 12.32 -0.88
N ALA A 489 5.41 13.50 -1.48
CA ALA A 489 5.58 13.60 -2.92
C ALA A 489 6.84 12.88 -3.41
N MET A 490 7.98 13.03 -2.70
CA MET A 490 9.22 12.32 -3.02
C MET A 490 9.06 10.80 -2.91
N GLN A 491 8.43 10.32 -1.84
CA GLN A 491 8.15 8.91 -1.63
C GLN A 491 7.29 8.32 -2.76
N LYS A 492 6.23 9.02 -3.18
CA LYS A 492 5.38 8.62 -4.30
C LYS A 492 6.16 8.59 -5.63
N ILE A 493 7.08 9.53 -5.87
CA ILE A 493 7.96 9.51 -7.06
C ILE A 493 8.85 8.26 -7.03
N GLU A 494 9.55 8.02 -5.93
CA GLU A 494 10.47 6.87 -5.80
C GLU A 494 9.75 5.53 -6.00
N GLN A 495 8.54 5.39 -5.50
CA GLN A 495 7.72 4.20 -5.70
C GLN A 495 7.25 4.05 -7.14
N ALA A 496 6.75 5.14 -7.72
CA ALA A 496 6.21 5.15 -9.08
C ALA A 496 7.25 4.73 -10.11
N ILE A 497 8.48 5.21 -9.98
CA ILE A 497 9.55 4.90 -10.93
C ILE A 497 10.11 3.49 -10.77
N GLY A 498 9.93 2.85 -9.62
CA GLY A 498 10.39 1.48 -9.37
C GLY A 498 9.58 0.38 -10.07
N ARG A 499 8.52 0.71 -10.80
CA ARG A 499 7.54 -0.28 -11.33
C ARG A 499 8.08 -1.20 -12.42
N GLY A 500 9.05 -0.77 -13.21
CA GLY A 500 9.67 -1.57 -14.27
C GLY A 500 10.93 -2.32 -13.85
N MET A 501 11.29 -2.34 -12.55
CA MET A 501 12.54 -2.89 -12.06
C MET A 501 12.31 -3.95 -10.98
N ARG A 502 12.47 -5.24 -11.30
CA ARG A 502 12.33 -6.37 -10.36
C ARG A 502 13.53 -7.31 -10.37
N PHE A 503 14.09 -7.56 -11.54
CA PHE A 503 15.18 -8.51 -11.75
C PHE A 503 16.47 -7.82 -12.22
N ASP A 504 17.59 -8.49 -12.05
CA ASP A 504 18.92 -7.94 -12.37
C ASP A 504 19.08 -7.55 -13.86
N LYS A 505 18.29 -8.19 -14.73
CA LYS A 505 18.29 -7.93 -16.17
C LYS A 505 17.30 -6.86 -16.62
N ASP A 506 16.42 -6.38 -15.73
CA ASP A 506 15.43 -5.38 -16.09
C ASP A 506 16.08 -4.07 -16.49
N ARG A 507 15.47 -3.40 -17.45
CA ARG A 507 15.80 -2.05 -17.89
C ARG A 507 14.54 -1.24 -17.99
N CYS A 508 14.52 -0.07 -17.37
CA CYS A 508 13.36 0.82 -17.42
C CYS A 508 13.83 2.27 -17.44
N GLU A 509 13.53 2.99 -18.50
CA GLU A 509 13.79 4.43 -18.58
C GLU A 509 12.73 5.22 -17.84
N VAL A 510 13.10 6.28 -17.16
CA VAL A 510 12.16 7.15 -16.46
C VAL A 510 12.21 8.56 -17.02
N GLY A 511 11.03 9.13 -17.33
CA GLY A 511 10.86 10.52 -17.72
C GLY A 511 10.14 11.34 -16.64
N LEU A 512 10.78 12.36 -16.10
CA LEU A 512 10.16 13.36 -15.24
C LEU A 512 9.85 14.59 -16.11
N LEU A 513 8.59 14.70 -16.57
CA LEU A 513 8.21 15.49 -17.72
C LEU A 513 7.87 16.95 -17.42
N CYS A 514 7.47 17.27 -16.20
CA CYS A 514 7.10 18.63 -15.81
C CYS A 514 8.32 19.47 -15.39
N GLY A 515 8.37 20.72 -15.76
CA GLY A 515 9.43 21.65 -15.35
C GLY A 515 9.59 21.84 -13.84
N HIS A 516 8.57 21.53 -13.05
CA HIS A 516 8.62 21.57 -11.59
C HIS A 516 9.53 20.51 -10.97
N PHE A 517 9.81 19.39 -11.66
CA PHE A 517 10.64 18.31 -11.10
C PHE A 517 12.06 18.77 -10.77
N SER A 518 12.69 19.56 -11.65
CA SER A 518 14.07 20.04 -11.42
C SER A 518 14.18 20.83 -10.12
N TRP A 519 13.26 21.80 -9.93
CA TRP A 519 13.22 22.59 -8.70
C TRP A 519 12.88 21.73 -7.47
N PHE A 520 11.87 20.85 -7.60
CA PHE A 520 11.40 20.00 -6.51
C PHE A 520 12.51 19.06 -6.01
N VAL A 521 13.18 18.38 -6.94
CA VAL A 521 14.27 17.44 -6.60
C VAL A 521 15.47 18.19 -6.01
N TYR A 522 15.84 19.34 -6.58
CA TYR A 522 16.93 20.15 -6.03
C TYR A 522 16.67 20.58 -4.59
N LYS A 523 15.49 21.14 -4.32
CA LYS A 523 15.09 21.59 -2.99
C LYS A 523 15.02 20.45 -1.98
N ASN A 524 14.57 19.28 -2.41
CA ASN A 524 14.21 18.16 -1.56
C ASN A 524 15.18 16.97 -1.67
N LYS A 525 16.41 17.19 -2.14
CA LYS A 525 17.43 16.16 -2.35
C LYS A 525 17.67 15.32 -1.08
N ALA A 526 17.67 15.92 0.10
CA ALA A 526 17.85 15.24 1.39
C ALA A 526 16.67 14.30 1.75
N LEU A 527 15.52 14.48 1.12
CA LEU A 527 14.35 13.60 1.27
C LEU A 527 14.37 12.44 0.28
N ALA A 528 15.26 12.43 -0.71
CA ALA A 528 15.39 11.37 -1.69
C ALA A 528 16.27 10.23 -1.19
N GLN A 529 16.09 9.04 -1.77
CA GLN A 529 17.04 7.94 -1.62
C GLN A 529 18.30 8.20 -2.46
N ASP A 530 19.46 7.76 -2.00
CA ASP A 530 20.72 7.96 -2.73
C ASP A 530 20.66 7.40 -4.15
N TRP A 531 20.10 6.20 -4.32
CA TRP A 531 19.96 5.57 -5.64
C TRP A 531 19.12 6.39 -6.63
N PHE A 532 18.11 7.13 -6.14
CA PHE A 532 17.30 8.01 -6.98
C PHE A 532 18.16 9.17 -7.49
N VAL A 533 18.89 9.81 -6.58
CA VAL A 533 19.79 10.93 -6.91
C VAL A 533 20.88 10.50 -7.89
N ASP A 534 21.51 9.36 -7.66
CA ASP A 534 22.59 8.81 -8.50
C ASP A 534 22.13 8.44 -9.91
N SER A 535 20.85 8.09 -10.06
CA SER A 535 20.24 7.72 -11.35
C SER A 535 19.79 8.91 -12.19
N ILE A 536 19.71 10.12 -11.62
CA ILE A 536 19.26 11.31 -12.35
C ILE A 536 20.25 11.71 -13.44
N ARG A 537 19.69 11.99 -14.60
CA ARG A 537 20.40 12.53 -15.77
C ARG A 537 19.68 13.82 -16.18
N GLN A 538 20.32 14.95 -15.97
CA GLN A 538 19.81 16.24 -16.42
C GLN A 538 20.38 16.55 -17.80
N LEU A 539 19.56 16.41 -18.82
CA LEU A 539 19.97 16.52 -20.21
C LEU A 539 19.14 17.60 -20.93
N PRO A 540 19.71 18.28 -21.94
CA PRO A 540 18.97 19.31 -22.69
C PRO A 540 17.87 18.72 -23.58
N LYS A 541 18.01 17.46 -23.99
CA LYS A 541 17.05 16.72 -24.84
C LYS A 541 16.82 15.32 -24.33
N VAL A 542 15.66 14.75 -24.67
CA VAL A 542 15.35 13.34 -24.38
C VAL A 542 16.30 12.45 -25.19
N PRO A 543 17.00 11.51 -24.55
CA PRO A 543 17.86 10.57 -25.25
C PRO A 543 17.01 9.68 -26.18
N GLN A 544 17.52 9.45 -27.39
CA GLN A 544 16.95 8.42 -28.24
C GLN A 544 17.26 7.05 -27.63
N PRO A 545 16.31 6.11 -27.60
CA PRO A 545 16.57 4.76 -27.12
C PRO A 545 17.61 4.09 -28.03
N PRO A 546 18.55 3.30 -27.46
CA PRO A 546 19.47 2.53 -28.27
C PRO A 546 18.70 1.61 -29.21
N LYS A 547 19.16 1.48 -30.45
CA LYS A 547 18.48 0.72 -31.53
C LYS A 547 18.22 -0.75 -31.19
N SER A 548 18.87 -1.30 -30.16
CA SER A 548 18.57 -2.63 -29.63
C SER A 548 18.94 -2.73 -28.15
N LEU A 549 17.98 -2.50 -27.27
CA LEU A 549 18.08 -3.05 -25.91
C LEU A 549 17.91 -4.58 -25.92
N ARG A 550 17.40 -5.15 -27.02
CA ARG A 550 17.20 -6.59 -27.25
C ARG A 550 18.47 -7.33 -27.66
N GLU A 551 19.42 -6.69 -28.34
CA GLU A 551 20.64 -7.35 -28.84
C GLU A 551 21.69 -7.59 -27.75
N GLU A 552 21.82 -6.73 -26.74
CA GLU A 552 22.77 -6.94 -25.63
C GLU A 552 22.31 -8.02 -24.63
N GLY A 553 21.00 -8.35 -24.58
CA GLY A 553 20.45 -9.45 -23.77
C GLY A 553 20.45 -10.81 -24.49
N GLY A 554 20.54 -10.82 -25.81
CA GLY A 554 20.38 -12.02 -26.66
C GLY A 554 21.66 -12.82 -26.92
N ALA A 555 22.84 -12.23 -26.74
CA ALA A 555 24.12 -12.90 -27.00
C ALA A 555 24.49 -13.98 -25.95
N GLY A 556 23.84 -14.02 -24.78
CA GLY A 556 24.13 -14.99 -23.72
C GLY A 556 23.25 -16.23 -23.68
N ILE A 557 22.11 -16.26 -24.39
CA ILE A 557 21.09 -17.33 -24.23
C ILE A 557 21.09 -18.37 -25.36
N LYS A 558 21.77 -18.14 -26.48
CA LYS A 558 21.79 -19.09 -27.61
C LYS A 558 22.76 -20.28 -27.49
N LYS A 559 23.46 -20.45 -26.35
CA LYS A 559 24.41 -21.58 -26.19
C LYS A 559 24.09 -22.57 -25.05
N SER A 560 22.97 -22.50 -24.37
CA SER A 560 22.65 -23.45 -23.29
C SER A 560 21.43 -24.37 -23.51
N HIS A 561 20.75 -24.27 -24.66
CA HIS A 561 19.59 -25.14 -24.95
C HIS A 561 19.78 -26.16 -26.09
N GLU A 562 20.99 -26.31 -26.64
CA GLU A 562 21.24 -27.30 -27.70
C GLU A 562 22.08 -28.53 -27.26
N LYS A 563 22.20 -28.80 -25.95
CA LYS A 563 22.95 -29.98 -25.47
C LYS A 563 22.22 -30.89 -24.47
N SER A 564 20.89 -30.98 -24.55
CA SER A 564 20.16 -31.94 -23.69
C SER A 564 19.11 -32.80 -24.41
N HIS A 565 19.27 -33.03 -25.74
CA HIS A 565 18.53 -34.06 -26.46
C HIS A 565 19.46 -34.85 -27.38
N GLU A 566 20.40 -35.61 -26.77
CA GLU A 566 21.04 -36.80 -27.35
C GLU A 566 21.90 -37.43 -26.25
N LYS A 567 21.25 -38.28 -25.42
CA LYS A 567 21.70 -39.58 -24.96
C LYS A 567 20.68 -40.18 -23.98
#